data_f821be87980d2bf4330338f3e824559c
#
_entry.id   f821be87980d2bf4330338f3e824559c
#
_cell.length_a   1.000
_cell.length_b   1.000
_cell.length_c   1.000
_cell.angle_alpha   90.00
_cell.angle_beta   90.00
_cell.angle_gamma   90.00
#
_symmetry.space_group_name_H-M   'P 1'
#
loop_
_entity.id
_entity.type
_entity.pdbx_description
1 polymer ?
#
loop_
_entity_poly.entity_id
_entity_poly.type
_entity_poly.pdbx_seq_one_letter_code
_entity_poly.pdbx_strand_id
1 'polypeptide(L)'
;MAEMVTITDGLRFPEGPVVMPDGSVILTEIARGTITRVRPDGSKETVATVGGGPNGLALGPDGKLYCCNNGGFEYVEANGYLAPHGIANDYSGGRIERIDIETGVVEVLYKSGDFGCVLRGPNDIVFDEHGGFWFTDHGKVDYAKRCHDI
;
A
#
# COMPACT_ATOMS: atom_id res chain seq x y z
N MET A 1 2.69 -32.16 -0.61
CA MET A 1 2.34 -30.84 -0.06
C MET A 1 3.51 -29.91 -0.37
N ALA A 2 3.23 -28.70 -0.86
CA ALA A 2 4.30 -27.71 -1.05
C ALA A 2 4.84 -27.30 0.33
N GLU A 3 6.16 -27.24 0.46
CA GLU A 3 6.81 -26.74 1.67
C GLU A 3 6.74 -25.20 1.67
N MET A 4 6.30 -24.60 2.76
CA MET A 4 6.32 -23.15 2.94
C MET A 4 7.67 -22.74 3.53
N VAL A 5 8.34 -21.81 2.87
CA VAL A 5 9.62 -21.26 3.31
C VAL A 5 9.45 -19.79 3.64
N THR A 6 9.87 -19.38 4.84
CA THR A 6 9.94 -17.96 5.22
C THR A 6 11.16 -17.33 4.55
N ILE A 7 10.96 -16.30 3.72
CA ILE A 7 12.03 -15.60 3.02
C ILE A 7 12.58 -14.44 3.87
N THR A 8 11.69 -13.70 4.56
CA THR A 8 12.08 -12.57 5.42
C THR A 8 11.09 -12.38 6.56
N ASP A 9 11.46 -11.58 7.53
CA ASP A 9 10.63 -11.20 8.69
C ASP A 9 10.74 -9.69 9.00
N GLY A 10 10.09 -9.21 10.07
CA GLY A 10 10.21 -7.84 10.54
C GLY A 10 9.57 -6.78 9.63
N LEU A 11 8.71 -7.19 8.70
CA LEU A 11 7.87 -6.29 7.93
C LEU A 11 6.75 -5.71 8.81
N ARG A 12 6.34 -4.47 8.53
CA ARG A 12 5.33 -3.74 9.34
C ARG A 12 4.01 -3.65 8.58
N PHE A 13 3.15 -4.64 8.75
CA PHE A 13 1.86 -4.79 8.08
C PHE A 13 2.02 -4.83 6.55
N PRO A 14 2.64 -5.90 6.01
CA PRO A 14 2.92 -6.02 4.58
C PRO A 14 1.63 -6.29 3.78
N GLU A 15 1.51 -5.64 2.60
CA GLU A 15 0.39 -5.77 1.69
C GLU A 15 0.84 -5.60 0.23
N GLY A 16 -0.07 -5.80 -0.73
CA GLY A 16 0.10 -5.53 -2.15
C GLY A 16 1.37 -6.11 -2.78
N PRO A 17 1.65 -7.41 -2.65
CA PRO A 17 2.89 -7.98 -3.18
C PRO A 17 2.90 -8.05 -4.70
N VAL A 18 3.98 -7.54 -5.33
CA VAL A 18 4.26 -7.63 -6.76
C VAL A 18 5.53 -8.44 -6.96
N VAL A 19 5.41 -9.56 -7.68
CA VAL A 19 6.57 -10.41 -8.03
C VAL A 19 7.29 -9.82 -9.23
N MET A 20 8.59 -9.60 -9.10
CA MET A 20 9.43 -9.03 -10.14
C MET A 20 10.13 -10.13 -10.96
N PRO A 21 10.55 -9.84 -12.22
CA PRO A 21 11.22 -10.83 -13.09
C PRO A 21 12.52 -11.41 -12.50
N ASP A 22 13.20 -10.68 -11.62
CA ASP A 22 14.42 -11.11 -10.92
C ASP A 22 14.13 -12.03 -9.72
N GLY A 23 12.86 -12.35 -9.47
CA GLY A 23 12.42 -13.15 -8.35
C GLY A 23 12.29 -12.37 -7.03
N SER A 24 12.60 -11.08 -7.01
CA SER A 24 12.29 -10.24 -5.85
C SER A 24 10.79 -9.95 -5.75
N VAL A 25 10.34 -9.58 -4.57
CA VAL A 25 8.96 -9.14 -4.32
C VAL A 25 9.00 -7.69 -3.83
N ILE A 26 8.28 -6.81 -4.52
CA ILE A 26 8.04 -5.45 -4.02
C ILE A 26 6.67 -5.44 -3.34
N LEU A 27 6.59 -4.86 -2.17
CA LEU A 27 5.38 -4.82 -1.37
C LEU A 27 5.27 -3.49 -0.62
N THR A 28 4.10 -3.21 -0.11
CA THR A 28 3.86 -2.09 0.79
C THR A 28 4.06 -2.52 2.24
N GLU A 29 4.53 -1.61 3.08
CA GLU A 29 4.45 -1.74 4.54
C GLU A 29 3.55 -0.63 5.06
N ILE A 30 2.26 -0.94 5.27
CA ILE A 30 1.23 0.07 5.61
C ILE A 30 1.62 0.85 6.86
N ALA A 31 2.03 0.16 7.92
CA ALA A 31 2.37 0.79 9.19
C ALA A 31 3.72 1.52 9.19
N ARG A 32 4.53 1.33 8.17
CA ARG A 32 5.81 2.04 8.00
C ARG A 32 5.70 3.18 6.99
N GLY A 33 4.67 3.15 6.13
CA GLY A 33 4.50 4.11 5.05
C GLY A 33 5.55 3.98 3.95
N THR A 34 6.02 2.76 3.67
CA THR A 34 7.08 2.49 2.70
C THR A 34 6.68 1.46 1.65
N ILE A 35 7.34 1.57 0.51
CA ILE A 35 7.41 0.51 -0.52
C ILE A 35 8.74 -0.19 -0.31
N THR A 36 8.71 -1.49 -0.11
CA THR A 36 9.88 -2.31 0.25
C THR A 36 10.09 -3.41 -0.76
N ARG A 37 11.32 -3.59 -1.23
CA ARG A 37 11.73 -4.75 -2.04
C ARG A 37 12.36 -5.79 -1.12
N VAL A 38 11.91 -7.03 -1.25
CA VAL A 38 12.48 -8.22 -0.61
C VAL A 38 13.13 -9.08 -1.69
N ARG A 39 14.43 -9.37 -1.57
CA ARG A 39 15.15 -10.23 -2.50
C ARG A 39 15.03 -11.70 -2.12
N PRO A 40 15.32 -12.64 -3.05
CA PRO A 40 15.28 -14.08 -2.76
C PRO A 40 16.19 -14.53 -1.60
N ASP A 41 17.25 -13.77 -1.30
CA ASP A 41 18.16 -14.01 -0.17
C ASP A 41 17.64 -13.47 1.16
N GLY A 42 16.43 -12.87 1.16
CA GLY A 42 15.79 -12.30 2.34
C GLY A 42 16.23 -10.86 2.66
N SER A 43 17.19 -10.29 1.93
CA SER A 43 17.59 -8.91 2.10
C SER A 43 16.46 -7.95 1.70
N LYS A 44 16.40 -6.80 2.37
CA LYS A 44 15.36 -5.78 2.18
C LYS A 44 15.98 -4.44 1.82
N GLU A 45 15.30 -3.72 0.94
CA GLU A 45 15.60 -2.32 0.65
C GLU A 45 14.31 -1.50 0.55
N THR A 46 14.35 -0.27 0.99
CA THR A 46 13.25 0.68 0.80
C THR A 46 13.35 1.27 -0.61
N VAL A 47 12.34 1.01 -1.45
CA VAL A 47 12.21 1.60 -2.79
C VAL A 47 11.76 3.05 -2.67
N ALA A 48 10.76 3.32 -1.85
CA ALA A 48 10.24 4.67 -1.64
C ALA A 48 9.61 4.81 -0.25
N THR A 49 9.64 6.03 0.27
CA THR A 49 8.86 6.43 1.46
C THR A 49 7.71 7.31 0.99
N VAL A 50 6.49 6.80 1.11
CA VAL A 50 5.28 7.46 0.61
C VAL A 50 4.46 8.10 1.74
N GLY A 51 4.67 7.65 2.98
CA GLY A 51 3.85 8.07 4.13
C GLY A 51 2.41 7.57 4.04
N GLY A 52 1.56 8.03 4.96
CA GLY A 52 0.17 7.57 5.04
C GLY A 52 0.07 6.07 5.24
N GLY A 53 -0.73 5.39 4.42
CA GLY A 53 -0.93 3.95 4.48
C GLY A 53 -0.93 3.31 3.09
N PRO A 54 0.25 3.06 2.48
CA PRO A 54 0.32 2.33 1.22
C PRO A 54 -0.23 0.92 1.41
N ASN A 55 -1.16 0.51 0.54
CA ASN A 55 -1.87 -0.76 0.63
C ASN A 55 -1.68 -1.56 -0.66
N GLY A 56 -2.67 -1.61 -1.56
CA GLY A 56 -2.53 -2.32 -2.82
C GLY A 56 -1.47 -1.72 -3.74
N LEU A 57 -0.76 -2.59 -4.46
CA LEU A 57 0.31 -2.22 -5.36
C LEU A 57 0.19 -3.00 -6.67
N ALA A 58 0.37 -2.33 -7.80
CA ALA A 58 0.44 -2.99 -9.09
C ALA A 58 1.57 -2.41 -9.95
N LEU A 59 2.15 -3.24 -10.81
CA LEU A 59 3.09 -2.81 -11.84
C LEU A 59 2.28 -2.32 -13.05
N GLY A 60 2.46 -1.05 -13.40
CA GLY A 60 1.82 -0.46 -14.57
C GLY A 60 2.50 -0.79 -15.89
N PRO A 61 1.82 -0.53 -17.01
CA PRO A 61 2.35 -0.79 -18.37
C PRO A 61 3.57 0.10 -18.70
N ASP A 62 3.77 1.18 -17.96
CA ASP A 62 4.94 2.06 -18.05
C ASP A 62 6.14 1.59 -17.19
N GLY A 63 6.04 0.42 -16.57
CA GLY A 63 7.07 -0.15 -15.71
C GLY A 63 7.20 0.51 -14.34
N LYS A 64 6.28 1.40 -13.96
CA LYS A 64 6.22 2.02 -12.64
C LYS A 64 5.22 1.31 -11.73
N LEU A 65 5.38 1.49 -10.44
CA LEU A 65 4.42 0.99 -9.47
C LEU A 65 3.28 2.00 -9.27
N TYR A 66 2.08 1.47 -9.12
CA TYR A 66 0.89 2.23 -8.77
C TYR A 66 0.38 1.74 -7.42
N CYS A 67 0.16 2.66 -6.51
CA CYS A 67 -0.13 2.36 -5.11
C CYS A 67 -1.46 3.00 -4.68
N CYS A 68 -2.33 2.19 -4.12
CA CYS A 68 -3.46 2.65 -3.33
C CYS A 68 -2.95 3.08 -1.95
N ASN A 69 -3.02 4.36 -1.63
CA ASN A 69 -2.65 4.86 -0.32
C ASN A 69 -3.92 5.22 0.45
N ASN A 70 -4.20 4.50 1.52
CA ASN A 70 -5.41 4.66 2.31
C ASN A 70 -5.35 5.81 3.34
N GLY A 71 -4.24 6.57 3.36
CA GLY A 71 -4.04 7.68 4.28
C GLY A 71 -3.58 7.31 5.68
N GLY A 72 -3.45 6.01 6.00
CA GLY A 72 -2.87 5.52 7.25
C GLY A 72 -3.86 5.18 8.35
N PHE A 73 -3.34 4.44 9.34
CA PHE A 73 -4.04 4.00 10.54
C PHE A 73 -3.20 4.28 11.77
N GLU A 74 -3.86 4.46 12.91
CA GLU A 74 -3.25 4.21 14.21
C GLU A 74 -3.09 2.70 14.41
N TYR A 75 -2.00 2.30 15.06
CA TYR A 75 -1.72 0.89 15.33
C TYR A 75 -1.51 0.64 16.81
N VAL A 76 -1.93 -0.54 17.25
CA VAL A 76 -1.60 -1.08 18.58
C VAL A 76 -0.85 -2.39 18.42
N GLU A 77 0.12 -2.60 19.28
CA GLU A 77 0.79 -3.90 19.40
C GLU A 77 0.14 -4.68 20.55
N ALA A 78 -0.41 -5.84 20.22
CA ALA A 78 -1.03 -6.73 21.18
C ALA A 78 -0.62 -8.18 20.89
N ASN A 79 -0.13 -8.89 21.89
CA ASN A 79 0.27 -10.30 21.79
C ASN A 79 1.28 -10.58 20.65
N GLY A 80 2.18 -9.63 20.37
CA GLY A 80 3.17 -9.74 19.29
C GLY A 80 2.62 -9.46 17.88
N TYR A 81 1.37 -9.01 17.77
CA TYR A 81 0.75 -8.63 16.51
C TYR A 81 0.53 -7.12 16.46
N LEU A 82 0.71 -6.58 15.26
CA LEU A 82 0.36 -5.19 14.93
C LEU A 82 -1.06 -5.17 14.37
N ALA A 83 -1.95 -4.41 15.00
CA ALA A 83 -3.34 -4.29 14.59
C ALA A 83 -3.75 -2.83 14.35
N PRO A 84 -4.47 -2.52 13.26
CA PRO A 84 -5.01 -1.18 13.07
C PRO A 84 -6.06 -0.90 14.15
N HIS A 85 -6.03 0.31 14.73
CA HIS A 85 -6.90 0.69 15.85
C HIS A 85 -7.74 1.94 15.59
N GLY A 86 -7.49 2.65 14.50
CA GLY A 86 -8.23 3.86 14.17
C GLY A 86 -7.63 4.56 12.96
N ILE A 87 -8.18 5.70 12.64
CA ILE A 87 -7.69 6.56 11.56
C ILE A 87 -6.43 7.26 12.06
N ALA A 88 -5.40 7.36 11.22
CA ALA A 88 -4.18 8.08 11.55
C ALA A 88 -4.47 9.54 11.92
N ASN A 89 -3.74 10.08 12.92
CA ASN A 89 -3.96 11.46 13.39
C ASN A 89 -3.69 12.52 12.32
N ASP A 90 -2.82 12.21 11.35
CA ASP A 90 -2.44 13.05 10.21
C ASP A 90 -3.20 12.68 8.92
N TYR A 91 -4.27 11.89 9.03
CA TYR A 91 -5.08 11.48 7.89
C TYR A 91 -5.64 12.68 7.12
N SER A 92 -5.36 12.73 5.83
CA SER A 92 -5.77 13.80 4.91
C SER A 92 -6.56 13.31 3.69
N GLY A 93 -7.09 12.09 3.77
CA GLY A 93 -7.78 11.40 2.67
C GLY A 93 -6.91 10.34 2.01
N GLY A 94 -7.58 9.53 1.19
CA GLY A 94 -6.91 8.54 0.36
C GLY A 94 -6.33 9.16 -0.92
N ARG A 95 -5.42 8.44 -1.57
CA ARG A 95 -4.81 8.86 -2.83
C ARG A 95 -4.29 7.68 -3.63
N ILE A 96 -4.11 7.91 -4.93
CA ILE A 96 -3.41 6.97 -5.83
C ILE A 96 -2.07 7.61 -6.19
N GLU A 97 -1.00 6.86 -5.98
CA GLU A 97 0.38 7.29 -6.21
C GLU A 97 1.03 6.45 -7.30
N ARG A 98 1.95 7.06 -8.05
CA ARG A 98 2.83 6.38 -9.00
C ARG A 98 4.26 6.52 -8.52
N ILE A 99 4.99 5.40 -8.49
CA ILE A 99 6.33 5.33 -7.94
C ILE A 99 7.30 4.82 -9.00
N ASP A 100 8.37 5.56 -9.24
CA ASP A 100 9.48 5.12 -10.06
C ASP A 100 10.38 4.18 -9.24
N ILE A 101 10.53 2.93 -9.71
CA ILE A 101 11.22 1.87 -8.98
C ILE A 101 12.71 2.15 -8.82
N GLU A 102 13.33 2.79 -9.82
CA GLU A 102 14.76 3.01 -9.86
C GLU A 102 15.19 4.24 -9.04
N THR A 103 14.34 5.27 -9.04
CA THR A 103 14.67 6.54 -8.40
C THR A 103 13.99 6.76 -7.06
N GLY A 104 12.94 5.97 -6.77
CA GLY A 104 12.08 6.16 -5.59
C GLY A 104 11.21 7.41 -5.65
N VAL A 105 11.15 8.10 -6.79
CA VAL A 105 10.32 9.29 -6.96
C VAL A 105 8.85 8.92 -6.91
N VAL A 106 8.11 9.64 -6.07
CA VAL A 106 6.67 9.46 -5.85
C VAL A 106 5.90 10.61 -6.47
N GLU A 107 4.89 10.29 -7.26
CA GLU A 107 3.95 11.23 -7.86
C GLU A 107 2.54 10.90 -7.39
N VAL A 108 1.82 11.87 -6.87
CA VAL A 108 0.39 11.71 -6.55
C VAL A 108 -0.41 11.96 -7.83
N LEU A 109 -1.09 10.91 -8.32
CA LEU A 109 -1.91 10.99 -9.53
C LEU A 109 -3.31 11.52 -9.22
N TYR A 110 -3.92 11.01 -8.15
CA TYR A 110 -5.26 11.37 -7.72
C TYR A 110 -5.31 11.44 -6.20
N LYS A 111 -5.98 12.43 -5.67
CA LYS A 111 -6.22 12.59 -4.23
C LYS A 111 -7.70 12.85 -3.94
N SER A 112 -8.09 12.67 -2.72
CA SER A 112 -9.46 12.97 -2.27
C SER A 112 -9.84 14.41 -2.60
N GLY A 113 -10.99 14.58 -3.28
CA GLY A 113 -11.51 15.86 -3.76
C GLY A 113 -11.24 16.14 -5.24
N ASP A 114 -10.31 15.43 -5.88
CA ASP A 114 -10.09 15.58 -7.32
C ASP A 114 -11.33 15.12 -8.10
N PHE A 115 -11.70 15.90 -9.10
CA PHE A 115 -12.88 15.67 -9.96
C PHE A 115 -14.21 15.48 -9.20
N GLY A 116 -14.30 16.00 -7.97
CA GLY A 116 -15.46 15.83 -7.09
C GLY A 116 -15.58 14.44 -6.45
N CYS A 117 -14.57 13.58 -6.59
CA CYS A 117 -14.54 12.25 -5.99
C CYS A 117 -13.88 12.30 -4.61
N VAL A 118 -14.44 11.55 -3.66
CA VAL A 118 -13.87 11.42 -2.31
C VAL A 118 -13.18 10.08 -2.21
N LEU A 119 -11.85 10.09 -2.12
CA LEU A 119 -11.04 8.90 -1.84
C LEU A 119 -10.79 8.83 -0.33
N ARG A 120 -11.27 7.77 0.32
CA ARG A 120 -11.16 7.61 1.77
C ARG A 120 -10.16 6.55 2.18
N GLY A 121 -10.25 5.39 1.61
CA GLY A 121 -9.39 4.25 1.93
C GLY A 121 -9.14 3.38 0.72
N PRO A 122 -8.51 3.90 -0.36
CA PRO A 122 -8.10 3.07 -1.49
C PRO A 122 -7.36 1.83 -0.98
N ASN A 123 -7.77 0.65 -1.47
CA ASN A 123 -7.30 -0.60 -0.91
C ASN A 123 -6.45 -1.39 -1.88
N ASP A 124 -7.02 -1.87 -2.99
CA ASP A 124 -6.31 -2.69 -3.97
C ASP A 124 -6.49 -2.17 -5.38
N ILE A 125 -5.56 -2.51 -6.30
CA ILE A 125 -5.48 -1.93 -7.64
C ILE A 125 -5.09 -3.00 -8.66
N VAL A 126 -5.68 -2.93 -9.87
CA VAL A 126 -5.38 -3.81 -10.98
C VAL A 126 -5.44 -3.04 -12.30
N PHE A 127 -4.54 -3.37 -13.22
CA PHE A 127 -4.56 -2.84 -14.59
C PHE A 127 -5.42 -3.71 -15.50
N ASP A 128 -6.13 -3.06 -16.42
CA ASP A 128 -6.81 -3.72 -17.53
C ASP A 128 -5.89 -3.85 -18.77
N GLU A 129 -6.37 -4.55 -19.80
CA GLU A 129 -5.63 -4.78 -21.03
C GLU A 129 -5.41 -3.53 -21.91
N HIS A 130 -6.08 -2.43 -21.58
CA HIS A 130 -6.00 -1.16 -22.30
C HIS A 130 -5.11 -0.12 -21.60
N GLY A 131 -4.49 -0.50 -20.47
CA GLY A 131 -3.63 0.37 -19.67
C GLY A 131 -4.39 1.29 -18.72
N GLY A 132 -5.70 1.13 -18.59
CA GLY A 132 -6.49 1.69 -17.52
C GLY A 132 -6.32 0.88 -16.23
N PHE A 133 -6.64 1.47 -15.08
CA PHE A 133 -6.65 0.73 -13.83
C PHE A 133 -7.96 0.89 -13.06
N TRP A 134 -8.26 -0.14 -12.30
CA TRP A 134 -9.39 -0.20 -11.39
C TRP A 134 -8.87 -0.35 -9.97
N PHE A 135 -9.51 0.30 -9.03
CA PHE A 135 -9.17 0.15 -7.63
C PHE A 135 -10.41 0.08 -6.75
N THR A 136 -10.26 -0.50 -5.58
CA THR A 136 -11.31 -0.53 -4.57
C THR A 136 -11.05 0.55 -3.53
N ASP A 137 -12.11 1.16 -3.01
CA ASP A 137 -12.06 2.06 -1.87
C ASP A 137 -13.08 1.57 -0.84
N HIS A 138 -12.61 1.03 0.29
CA HIS A 138 -13.48 0.51 1.34
C HIS A 138 -13.78 1.52 2.45
N GLY A 139 -13.42 2.79 2.24
CA GLY A 139 -13.64 3.84 3.21
C GLY A 139 -12.69 3.77 4.40
N LYS A 140 -13.08 4.43 5.48
CA LYS A 140 -12.38 4.41 6.76
C LYS A 140 -13.33 4.05 7.89
N VAL A 141 -12.81 3.29 8.85
CA VAL A 141 -13.55 2.94 10.06
C VAL A 141 -13.17 3.89 11.17
N ASP A 142 -14.15 4.63 11.67
CA ASP A 142 -14.06 5.33 12.94
C ASP A 142 -14.60 4.43 14.05
N TYR A 143 -13.73 3.79 14.80
CA TYR A 143 -14.14 2.87 15.86
C TYR A 143 -14.93 3.56 16.99
N ALA A 144 -14.72 4.86 17.20
CA ALA A 144 -15.48 5.61 18.19
C ALA A 144 -16.94 5.83 17.76
N LYS A 145 -17.17 6.03 16.47
CA LYS A 145 -18.50 6.25 15.90
C LYS A 145 -19.12 4.99 15.31
N ARG A 146 -18.33 3.92 15.13
CA ARG A 146 -18.72 2.70 14.42
C ARG A 146 -19.30 2.97 13.03
N CYS A 147 -18.82 4.02 12.37
CA CYS A 147 -19.23 4.35 11.02
C CYS A 147 -18.30 3.70 10.00
N HIS A 148 -18.88 3.03 9.04
CA HIS A 148 -18.23 2.75 7.78
C HIS A 148 -18.75 3.78 6.79
N ASP A 149 -17.94 4.76 6.45
CA ASP A 149 -18.26 5.64 5.32
C ASP A 149 -17.87 4.91 4.04
N ILE A 150 -18.87 4.30 3.43
CA ILE A 150 -18.76 3.71 2.09
C ILE A 150 -18.89 4.83 1.06
#